data_e0db62bdc9f839e6fa7e068ea7033d1d
#
_entry.id   e0db62bdc9f839e6fa7e068ea7033d1d
#
_cell.length_a   1.000
_cell.length_b   1.000
_cell.length_c   1.000
_cell.angle_alpha   90.00
_cell.angle_beta   90.00
_cell.angle_gamma   90.00
#
_symmetry.space_group_name_H-M   'P 1'
#
loop_
_entity.id
_entity.type
_entity.pdbx_description
1 polymer ?
#
loop_
_entity_poly.entity_id
_entity_poly.type
_entity_poly.pdbx_seq_one_letter_code
_entity_poly.pdbx_strand_id
1 'polypeptide(L)'
;EILSGLVGSEMCIRDRYIFAVNTMRGETRTAQNLGNSIYAFTPDGRQILLALMRRDEFGQCESFLFSYENGELQEVGSFAQDIREIWVENGQIITNQPYDYTLQKENLRIVYRIGSDGRLAEIPTDRYDLPEQAALHGLNKDLEVCRTPDAGSERFTINADHGVYFLYLDAGRQWLCVETENGVTGWLKLADYTYEEAWATFNDLMPYGG
;
A
#
# COMPACT_ATOMS: atom_id res chain seq x y z
N GLU A 1 -2.44 33.31 -1.45
CA GLU A 1 -3.61 34.01 -2.06
C GLU A 1 -4.63 33.06 -2.71
N ILE A 2 -4.21 31.97 -3.32
CA ILE A 2 -5.13 31.01 -4.01
C ILE A 2 -6.12 30.34 -3.04
N LEU A 3 -5.80 30.25 -1.76
CA LEU A 3 -6.62 29.57 -0.76
C LEU A 3 -7.51 30.48 0.08
N SER A 4 -7.31 31.80 0.05
CA SER A 4 -8.24 32.73 0.68
C SER A 4 -9.61 32.73 -0.01
N GLY A 5 -9.68 32.35 -1.29
CA GLY A 5 -10.93 32.16 -2.02
C GLY A 5 -11.69 30.87 -1.69
N LEU A 6 -11.01 29.88 -1.08
CA LEU A 6 -11.63 28.62 -0.65
C LEU A 6 -12.35 28.73 0.69
N VAL A 7 -12.04 29.73 1.49
CA VAL A 7 -12.59 29.92 2.84
C VAL A 7 -13.95 30.61 2.83
N GLY A 8 -14.37 31.17 1.70
CA GLY A 8 -15.57 32.01 1.62
C GLY A 8 -16.75 31.47 0.82
N SER A 9 -16.61 30.41 0.09
CA SER A 9 -17.71 29.86 -0.71
C SER A 9 -17.91 28.39 -0.43
N GLU A 10 -18.98 28.08 0.24
CA GLU A 10 -19.77 26.84 0.28
C GLU A 10 -19.19 25.62 -0.47
N MET A 11 -18.02 25.13 -0.07
CA MET A 11 -17.55 23.84 -0.53
C MET A 11 -17.99 22.77 0.46
N CYS A 12 -19.29 22.50 0.47
CA CYS A 12 -19.83 21.27 1.04
C CYS A 12 -19.63 20.15 0.03
N ILE A 13 -18.53 19.43 0.13
CA ILE A 13 -18.47 18.12 -0.50
C ILE A 13 -19.30 17.19 0.39
N ARG A 14 -20.54 16.94 -0.04
CA ARG A 14 -21.51 16.06 0.59
C ARG A 14 -21.46 16.01 2.12
N ASP A 15 -22.14 16.96 2.69
CA ASP A 15 -22.75 16.96 4.03
C ASP A 15 -21.90 17.07 5.28
N ARG A 16 -20.58 17.08 5.31
CA ARG A 16 -19.89 17.16 6.62
C ARG A 16 -18.45 17.67 6.66
N TYR A 17 -17.90 18.29 5.61
CA TYR A 17 -16.48 18.66 5.63
C TYR A 17 -16.25 20.15 5.36
N ILE A 18 -15.64 20.83 6.32
CA ILE A 18 -15.13 22.20 6.17
C ILE A 18 -13.64 22.09 5.93
N PHE A 19 -13.17 22.67 4.84
CA PHE A 19 -11.75 22.68 4.51
C PHE A 19 -11.09 23.99 4.93
N ALA A 20 -9.98 23.90 5.68
CA ALA A 20 -9.02 24.97 5.83
C ALA A 20 -7.67 24.44 5.37
N VAL A 21 -7.20 24.91 4.24
CA VAL A 21 -5.90 24.50 3.68
C VAL A 21 -4.98 25.69 3.70
N ASN A 22 -3.82 25.53 4.34
CA ASN A 22 -2.75 26.51 4.33
C ASN A 22 -1.59 25.92 3.54
N THR A 23 -1.40 26.38 2.30
CA THR A 23 -0.34 25.90 1.43
C THR A 23 0.86 26.80 1.48
N MET A 24 2.03 26.27 1.68
CA MET A 24 3.29 26.90 1.27
C MET A 24 4.30 25.83 0.82
N ARG A 25 4.73 25.96 -0.43
CA ARG A 25 5.98 25.46 -0.99
C ARG A 25 6.34 24.00 -0.70
N GLY A 26 5.59 23.08 -1.29
CA GLY A 26 6.04 21.67 -1.36
C GLY A 26 6.14 20.91 -0.04
N GLU A 27 5.76 21.53 1.08
CA GLU A 27 5.70 20.89 2.38
C GLU A 27 4.32 20.33 2.64
N THR A 28 4.26 19.11 3.11
CA THR A 28 3.00 18.52 3.60
C THR A 28 2.59 19.23 4.88
N ARG A 29 1.44 19.91 4.88
CA ARG A 29 0.86 20.52 6.08
C ARG A 29 -0.44 19.88 6.44
N THR A 30 -0.59 19.54 7.71
CA THR A 30 -1.80 18.97 8.27
C THR A 30 -2.75 20.07 8.74
N ALA A 31 -4.01 20.02 8.29
CA ALA A 31 -5.09 20.74 8.92
C ALA A 31 -6.01 19.74 9.62
N GLN A 32 -6.14 19.85 10.94
CA GLN A 32 -7.07 19.02 11.71
C GLN A 32 -8.37 19.78 11.92
N ASN A 33 -9.48 19.16 11.58
CA ASN A 33 -10.78 19.64 11.99
C ASN A 33 -11.73 18.43 12.22
N LEU A 34 -12.31 18.37 13.38
CA LEU A 34 -13.35 17.38 13.77
C LEU A 34 -12.94 15.89 13.57
N GLY A 35 -11.68 15.55 13.83
CA GLY A 35 -11.20 14.17 13.71
C GLY A 35 -10.80 13.76 12.28
N ASN A 36 -10.94 14.65 11.32
CA ASN A 36 -10.45 14.45 9.94
C ASN A 36 -9.18 15.26 9.72
N SER A 37 -8.28 14.71 8.91
CA SER A 37 -7.04 15.39 8.52
C SER A 37 -7.06 15.68 7.04
N ILE A 38 -6.60 16.89 6.69
CA ILE A 38 -6.42 17.30 5.29
C ILE A 38 -4.94 17.58 5.09
N TYR A 39 -4.40 17.04 4.01
CA TYR A 39 -3.02 17.22 3.61
C TYR A 39 -2.97 17.82 2.21
N ALA A 40 -1.96 18.62 1.93
CA ALA A 40 -1.69 19.13 0.61
C ALA A 40 -0.36 18.56 0.10
N PHE A 41 -0.37 18.05 -1.11
CA PHE A 41 0.80 17.51 -1.81
C PHE A 41 1.03 18.27 -3.11
N THR A 42 2.28 18.42 -3.49
CA THR A 42 2.68 19.01 -4.78
C THR A 42 3.64 18.06 -5.49
N PRO A 43 3.14 16.97 -6.12
CA PRO A 43 3.98 15.93 -6.68
C PRO A 43 5.00 16.43 -7.69
N ASP A 44 4.60 17.36 -8.57
CA ASP A 44 5.43 17.95 -9.62
C ASP A 44 5.81 19.41 -9.35
N GLY A 45 5.51 19.92 -8.16
CA GLY A 45 5.72 21.32 -7.78
C GLY A 45 4.76 22.32 -8.41
N ARG A 46 3.80 21.88 -9.22
CA ARG A 46 2.81 22.71 -9.92
C ARG A 46 1.38 22.35 -9.59
N GLN A 47 1.08 21.06 -9.55
CA GLN A 47 -0.24 20.56 -9.25
C GLN A 47 -0.41 20.40 -7.74
N ILE A 48 -1.47 20.98 -7.20
CA ILE A 48 -1.83 20.82 -5.79
C ILE A 48 -2.82 19.64 -5.69
N LEU A 49 -2.45 18.65 -4.91
CA LEU A 49 -3.36 17.58 -4.51
C LEU A 49 -3.79 17.79 -3.07
N LEU A 50 -5.09 17.77 -2.86
CA LEU A 50 -5.69 17.77 -1.53
C LEU A 50 -6.06 16.34 -1.17
N ALA A 51 -5.57 15.89 -0.03
CA ALA A 51 -5.95 14.59 0.48
C ALA A 51 -6.84 14.76 1.72
N LEU A 52 -7.98 14.10 1.70
CA LEU A 52 -8.96 14.07 2.78
C LEU A 52 -9.05 12.66 3.32
N MET A 53 -8.87 12.51 4.62
CA MET A 53 -9.08 11.25 5.30
C MET A 53 -10.48 11.19 5.93
N ARG A 54 -11.18 10.11 5.68
CA ARG A 54 -12.39 9.71 6.40
C ARG A 54 -12.10 8.49 7.24
N ARG A 55 -12.54 8.50 8.48
CA ARG A 55 -12.53 7.32 9.36
C ARG A 55 -13.97 6.91 9.64
N ASP A 56 -14.28 5.65 9.44
CA ASP A 56 -15.59 5.10 9.79
C ASP A 56 -15.73 4.78 11.29
N GLU A 57 -16.89 4.28 11.68
CA GLU A 57 -17.19 3.91 13.06
C GLU A 57 -16.40 2.70 13.57
N PHE A 58 -15.85 1.89 12.66
CA PHE A 58 -14.98 0.74 12.96
C PHE A 58 -13.49 1.11 12.99
N GLY A 59 -13.16 2.39 12.77
CA GLY A 59 -11.79 2.87 12.74
C GLY A 59 -11.06 2.67 11.41
N GLN A 60 -11.73 2.16 10.38
CA GLN A 60 -11.14 2.02 9.05
C GLN A 60 -10.97 3.40 8.42
N CYS A 61 -9.81 3.61 7.82
CA CYS A 61 -9.47 4.87 7.17
C CYS A 61 -9.61 4.74 5.65
N GLU A 62 -10.16 5.78 5.06
CA GLU A 62 -10.18 5.97 3.62
C GLU A 62 -9.67 7.38 3.31
N SER A 63 -8.67 7.47 2.44
CA SER A 63 -8.06 8.73 2.03
C SER A 63 -8.39 9.02 0.57
N PHE A 64 -9.00 10.16 0.31
CA PHE A 64 -9.38 10.62 -1.02
C PHE A 64 -8.39 11.68 -1.49
N LEU A 65 -7.97 11.59 -2.74
CA LEU A 65 -7.13 12.60 -3.40
C LEU A 65 -7.94 13.41 -4.40
N PHE A 66 -7.76 14.72 -4.34
CA PHE A 66 -8.40 15.66 -5.25
C PHE A 66 -7.32 16.56 -5.88
N SER A 67 -7.40 16.79 -7.17
CA SER A 67 -6.72 17.91 -7.82
C SER A 67 -7.56 19.19 -7.69
N TYR A 68 -6.88 20.33 -7.63
CA TYR A 68 -7.52 21.63 -7.64
C TYR A 68 -7.00 22.43 -8.82
N GLU A 69 -7.87 22.66 -9.79
CA GLU A 69 -7.58 23.43 -10.99
C GLU A 69 -8.74 24.36 -11.33
N ASN A 70 -8.41 25.61 -11.71
CA ASN A 70 -9.40 26.60 -12.16
C ASN A 70 -10.57 26.86 -11.20
N GLY A 71 -10.38 26.66 -9.91
CA GLY A 71 -11.43 26.86 -8.90
C GLY A 71 -12.28 25.61 -8.63
N GLU A 72 -11.99 24.50 -9.27
CA GLU A 72 -12.73 23.24 -9.12
C GLU A 72 -11.89 22.14 -8.51
N LEU A 73 -12.54 21.30 -7.69
CA LEU A 73 -11.97 20.06 -7.18
C LEU A 73 -12.41 18.89 -8.05
N GLN A 74 -11.43 18.11 -8.47
CA GLN A 74 -11.66 16.85 -9.18
C GLN A 74 -11.08 15.70 -8.37
N GLU A 75 -11.87 14.65 -8.12
CA GLU A 75 -11.36 13.44 -7.49
C GLU A 75 -10.38 12.73 -8.44
N VAL A 76 -9.18 12.51 -7.93
CA VAL A 76 -8.08 11.82 -8.63
C VAL A 76 -8.07 10.34 -8.32
N GLY A 77 -8.43 9.99 -7.10
CA GLY A 77 -8.52 8.61 -6.61
C GLY A 77 -8.62 8.52 -5.10
N SER A 78 -8.69 7.30 -4.60
CA SER A 78 -8.73 7.04 -3.16
C SER A 78 -7.86 5.83 -2.76
N PHE A 79 -7.57 5.77 -1.46
CA PHE A 79 -6.84 4.66 -0.83
C PHE A 79 -7.59 4.23 0.43
N ALA A 80 -7.75 2.91 0.60
CA ALA A 80 -8.34 2.32 1.81
C ALA A 80 -7.32 2.28 2.95
N GLN A 81 -6.75 3.44 3.32
CA GLN A 81 -5.71 3.57 4.33
C GLN A 81 -5.65 4.97 4.94
N ASP A 82 -4.87 5.08 6.03
CA ASP A 82 -4.58 6.35 6.68
C ASP A 82 -3.72 7.24 5.78
N ILE A 83 -4.05 8.51 5.71
CA ILE A 83 -3.33 9.50 4.92
C ILE A 83 -1.86 9.65 5.34
N ARG A 84 -1.51 9.29 6.57
CA ARG A 84 -0.13 9.30 7.07
C ARG A 84 0.78 8.29 6.39
N GLU A 85 0.18 7.30 5.74
CA GLU A 85 0.86 6.29 4.93
C GLU A 85 1.00 6.70 3.45
N ILE A 86 0.72 7.97 3.14
CA ILE A 86 0.82 8.55 1.80
C ILE A 86 1.81 9.70 1.83
N TRP A 87 2.79 9.70 0.93
CA TRP A 87 3.75 10.79 0.81
C TRP A 87 4.16 11.02 -0.65
N VAL A 88 4.91 12.07 -0.91
CA VAL A 88 5.43 12.39 -2.23
C VAL A 88 6.95 12.28 -2.21
N GLU A 89 7.50 11.54 -3.15
CA GLU A 89 8.93 11.40 -3.36
C GLU A 89 9.23 11.43 -4.86
N ASN A 90 10.18 12.26 -5.28
CA ASN A 90 10.58 12.42 -6.69
C ASN A 90 9.40 12.68 -7.66
N GLY A 91 8.40 13.42 -7.23
CA GLY A 91 7.23 13.73 -8.04
C GLY A 91 6.19 12.60 -8.14
N GLN A 92 6.41 11.51 -7.44
CA GLN A 92 5.51 10.37 -7.39
C GLN A 92 4.76 10.31 -6.06
N ILE A 93 3.56 9.77 -6.07
CA ILE A 93 2.78 9.51 -4.87
C ILE A 93 3.10 8.08 -4.42
N ILE A 94 3.53 7.95 -3.18
CA ILE A 94 3.92 6.67 -2.60
C ILE A 94 3.00 6.34 -1.44
N THR A 95 2.65 5.09 -1.32
CA THR A 95 1.81 4.58 -0.23
C THR A 95 2.42 3.30 0.34
N ASN A 96 2.20 3.06 1.63
CA ASN A 96 2.36 1.75 2.25
C ASN A 96 0.98 1.14 2.42
N GLN A 97 0.52 0.39 1.43
CA GLN A 97 -0.80 -0.23 1.47
C GLN A 97 -0.76 -1.57 2.20
N PRO A 98 -1.65 -1.79 3.16
CA PRO A 98 -1.81 -3.11 3.72
C PRO A 98 -2.24 -4.08 2.63
N TYR A 99 -1.47 -5.11 2.44
CA TYR A 99 -1.75 -6.21 1.54
C TYR A 99 -1.87 -7.49 2.33
N ASP A 100 -3.03 -8.09 2.19
CA ASP A 100 -3.36 -9.31 2.86
C ASP A 100 -3.20 -10.46 1.87
N TYR A 101 -2.17 -11.23 2.10
CA TYR A 101 -2.04 -12.53 1.46
C TYR A 101 -2.10 -13.61 2.53
N THR A 102 -2.61 -14.76 2.19
CA THR A 102 -2.99 -15.82 3.13
C THR A 102 -1.91 -16.19 4.15
N LEU A 103 -0.65 -15.96 3.82
CA LEU A 103 0.47 -16.27 4.70
C LEU A 103 0.71 -15.19 5.76
N GLN A 104 0.60 -13.90 5.38
CA GLN A 104 0.89 -12.79 6.28
C GLN A 104 0.23 -11.50 5.78
N LYS A 105 0.02 -10.54 6.69
CA LYS A 105 -0.38 -9.19 6.35
C LYS A 105 0.87 -8.30 6.31
N GLU A 106 1.12 -7.70 5.16
CA GLU A 106 2.26 -6.83 4.95
C GLU A 106 1.83 -5.46 4.42
N ASN A 107 2.70 -4.47 4.59
CA ASN A 107 2.53 -3.18 3.95
C ASN A 107 3.39 -3.13 2.69
N LEU A 108 2.75 -3.10 1.53
CA LEU A 108 3.44 -2.97 0.26
C LEU A 108 3.66 -1.50 -0.07
N ARG A 109 4.91 -1.16 -0.40
CA ARG A 109 5.25 0.14 -0.96
C ARG A 109 4.78 0.19 -2.42
N ILE A 110 3.72 0.95 -2.66
CA ILE A 110 3.13 1.11 -4.00
C ILE A 110 3.35 2.54 -4.48
N VAL A 111 3.77 2.67 -5.74
CA VAL A 111 4.09 3.96 -6.35
C VAL A 111 3.02 4.30 -7.38
N TYR A 112 2.52 5.54 -7.31
CA TYR A 112 1.50 6.05 -8.20
C TYR A 112 1.95 7.32 -8.93
N ARG A 113 1.33 7.55 -10.06
CA ARG A 113 1.38 8.83 -10.78
C ARG A 113 -0.03 9.27 -11.14
N ILE A 114 -0.19 10.53 -11.47
CA ILE A 114 -1.41 11.00 -12.12
C ILE A 114 -1.27 10.74 -13.62
N GLY A 115 -2.19 9.97 -14.16
CA GLY A 115 -2.26 9.69 -15.59
C GLY A 115 -2.69 10.90 -16.41
N SER A 116 -2.60 10.77 -17.73
CA SER A 116 -3.08 11.82 -18.67
C SER A 116 -4.59 12.04 -18.62
N ASP A 117 -5.34 11.13 -18.04
CA ASP A 117 -6.77 11.22 -17.77
C ASP A 117 -7.10 11.93 -16.45
N GLY A 118 -6.09 12.43 -15.73
CA GLY A 118 -6.20 13.08 -14.42
C GLY A 118 -6.47 12.12 -13.26
N ARG A 119 -6.37 10.80 -13.48
CA ARG A 119 -6.62 9.79 -12.46
C ARG A 119 -5.33 9.20 -11.92
N LEU A 120 -5.43 8.70 -10.70
CA LEU A 120 -4.36 7.97 -10.05
C LEU A 120 -4.14 6.62 -10.77
N ALA A 121 -2.91 6.36 -11.16
CA ALA A 121 -2.50 5.12 -11.80
C ALA A 121 -1.28 4.55 -11.09
N GLU A 122 -1.34 3.28 -10.72
CA GLU A 122 -0.19 2.57 -10.18
C GLU A 122 0.93 2.50 -11.25
N ILE A 123 2.15 2.76 -10.84
CA ILE A 123 3.33 2.54 -11.70
C ILE A 123 3.70 1.08 -11.61
N PRO A 124 3.64 0.32 -12.71
CA PRO A 124 3.99 -1.09 -12.70
C PRO A 124 5.42 -1.33 -12.18
N THR A 125 5.58 -2.37 -11.39
CA THR A 125 6.88 -2.86 -10.92
C THR A 125 7.02 -4.34 -11.23
N ASP A 126 8.25 -4.81 -11.37
CA ASP A 126 8.52 -6.24 -11.58
C ASP A 126 8.31 -7.08 -10.32
N ARG A 127 8.36 -6.42 -9.14
CA ARG A 127 8.17 -7.05 -7.83
C ARG A 127 7.80 -6.04 -6.76
N TYR A 128 7.24 -6.54 -5.67
CA TYR A 128 6.96 -5.79 -4.44
C TYR A 128 7.80 -6.35 -3.31
N ASP A 129 8.83 -5.61 -2.90
CA ASP A 129 9.67 -6.00 -1.77
C ASP A 129 8.85 -5.94 -0.47
N LEU A 130 9.02 -6.94 0.38
CA LEU A 130 8.37 -7.00 1.68
C LEU A 130 9.20 -6.22 2.71
N PRO A 131 8.58 -5.39 3.56
CA PRO A 131 9.31 -4.52 4.50
C PRO A 131 10.08 -5.29 5.57
N GLU A 132 9.57 -6.43 6.01
CA GLU A 132 10.14 -7.25 7.07
C GLU A 132 10.93 -8.45 6.51
N GLN A 133 11.86 -8.19 5.62
CA GLN A 133 12.72 -9.21 5.01
C GLN A 133 13.58 -10.03 5.99
N ALA A 134 13.59 -9.67 7.26
CA ALA A 134 14.47 -10.26 8.25
C ALA A 134 13.86 -11.39 9.09
N ALA A 135 12.57 -11.65 9.00
CA ALA A 135 11.95 -12.71 9.78
C ALA A 135 12.20 -14.08 9.11
N LEU A 136 12.92 -14.94 9.82
CA LEU A 136 13.09 -16.33 9.44
C LEU A 136 11.86 -17.13 9.92
N HIS A 137 11.09 -17.65 8.99
CA HIS A 137 9.95 -18.51 9.29
C HIS A 137 10.41 -19.98 9.34
N GLY A 138 10.25 -20.62 10.49
CA GLY A 138 10.50 -22.04 10.62
C GLY A 138 9.42 -22.86 9.87
N LEU A 139 9.78 -24.05 9.41
CA LEU A 139 8.88 -24.97 8.73
C LEU A 139 8.44 -26.08 9.67
N ASN A 140 7.13 -26.39 9.67
CA ASN A 140 6.56 -27.54 10.39
C ASN A 140 6.58 -28.82 9.55
N LYS A 141 6.74 -28.69 8.25
CA LYS A 141 6.82 -29.78 7.27
C LYS A 141 7.64 -29.34 6.07
N ASP A 142 8.07 -30.28 5.27
CA ASP A 142 8.73 -30.03 4.01
C ASP A 142 7.89 -29.10 3.12
N LEU A 143 8.54 -28.11 2.50
CA LEU A 143 7.95 -27.07 1.70
C LEU A 143 8.23 -27.32 0.21
N GLU A 144 7.18 -27.55 -0.57
CA GLU A 144 7.29 -27.65 -2.03
C GLU A 144 7.25 -26.24 -2.65
N VAL A 145 8.26 -25.93 -3.45
CA VAL A 145 8.39 -24.63 -4.12
C VAL A 145 8.67 -24.79 -5.62
N CYS A 146 8.30 -23.79 -6.41
CA CYS A 146 8.62 -23.70 -7.83
C CYS A 146 9.95 -22.98 -8.05
N ARG A 147 10.68 -23.31 -9.11
CA ARG A 147 11.92 -22.60 -9.48
C ARG A 147 11.66 -21.19 -10.02
N THR A 148 10.52 -20.99 -10.66
CA THR A 148 10.08 -19.69 -11.22
C THR A 148 8.60 -19.48 -10.86
N PRO A 149 8.09 -18.23 -10.88
CA PRO A 149 6.69 -17.94 -10.58
C PRO A 149 5.76 -18.36 -11.73
N ASP A 150 5.76 -19.64 -12.03
CA ASP A 150 4.96 -20.29 -13.08
C ASP A 150 4.48 -21.65 -12.58
N ALA A 151 3.20 -21.94 -12.74
CA ALA A 151 2.59 -23.19 -12.32
C ALA A 151 3.14 -24.43 -13.06
N GLY A 152 3.71 -24.23 -14.25
CA GLY A 152 4.39 -25.27 -15.04
C GLY A 152 5.89 -25.42 -14.73
N SER A 153 6.42 -24.61 -13.82
CA SER A 153 7.82 -24.65 -13.41
C SER A 153 8.18 -25.94 -12.68
N GLU A 154 9.43 -26.36 -12.82
CA GLU A 154 10.01 -27.43 -12.02
C GLU A 154 9.80 -27.13 -10.51
N ARG A 155 9.38 -28.14 -9.77
CA ARG A 155 9.23 -28.07 -8.32
C ARG A 155 10.40 -28.76 -7.64
N PHE A 156 10.73 -28.27 -6.44
CA PHE A 156 11.68 -28.92 -5.55
C PHE A 156 11.24 -28.71 -4.09
N THR A 157 11.87 -29.45 -3.19
CA THR A 157 11.51 -29.44 -1.79
C THR A 157 12.57 -28.74 -0.96
N ILE A 158 12.12 -27.84 -0.09
CA ILE A 158 12.90 -27.33 1.03
C ILE A 158 12.53 -28.14 2.25
N ASN A 159 13.53 -28.79 2.89
CA ASN A 159 13.27 -29.65 4.04
C ASN A 159 12.86 -28.84 5.27
N ALA A 160 12.07 -29.44 6.14
CA ALA A 160 11.52 -28.80 7.34
C ALA A 160 12.58 -28.39 8.40
N ASP A 161 13.81 -28.87 8.28
CA ASP A 161 14.93 -28.47 9.14
C ASP A 161 15.53 -27.11 8.78
N HIS A 162 15.06 -26.49 7.69
CA HIS A 162 15.44 -25.16 7.26
C HIS A 162 14.32 -24.15 7.55
N GLY A 163 14.72 -22.91 7.85
CA GLY A 163 13.81 -21.77 7.81
C GLY A 163 13.80 -21.09 6.44
N VAL A 164 12.81 -20.24 6.20
CA VAL A 164 12.73 -19.43 4.98
C VAL A 164 12.46 -17.98 5.32
N TYR A 165 13.07 -17.09 4.55
CA TYR A 165 12.75 -15.66 4.51
C TYR A 165 11.72 -15.41 3.42
N PHE A 166 10.73 -14.57 3.68
CA PHE A 166 9.82 -14.05 2.67
C PHE A 166 10.46 -12.79 2.08
N LEU A 167 10.78 -12.81 0.80
CA LEU A 167 11.56 -11.74 0.17
C LEU A 167 10.70 -10.68 -0.52
N TYR A 168 9.88 -11.10 -1.46
CA TYR A 168 9.06 -10.22 -2.27
C TYR A 168 7.96 -10.98 -3.00
N LEU A 169 6.94 -10.23 -3.41
CA LEU A 169 5.88 -10.72 -4.30
C LEU A 169 6.23 -10.41 -5.76
N ASP A 170 5.76 -11.25 -6.68
CA ASP A 170 5.83 -10.97 -8.11
C ASP A 170 4.97 -9.75 -8.50
N ALA A 171 5.12 -9.25 -9.73
CA ALA A 171 4.35 -8.13 -10.26
C ALA A 171 2.83 -8.34 -10.18
N GLY A 172 2.37 -9.59 -10.33
CA GLY A 172 0.97 -9.98 -10.24
C GLY A 172 0.45 -10.17 -8.82
N ARG A 173 1.33 -10.10 -7.83
CA ARG A 173 1.04 -10.40 -6.41
C ARG A 173 0.41 -11.77 -6.20
N GLN A 174 0.78 -12.73 -7.05
CA GLN A 174 0.28 -14.10 -7.00
C GLN A 174 1.29 -15.09 -6.44
N TRP A 175 2.56 -14.73 -6.49
CA TRP A 175 3.67 -15.56 -6.11
C TRP A 175 4.55 -14.86 -5.08
N LEU A 176 4.96 -15.61 -4.06
CA LEU A 176 5.90 -15.17 -3.04
C LEU A 176 7.25 -15.83 -3.29
N CYS A 177 8.29 -15.03 -3.43
CA CYS A 177 9.66 -15.51 -3.43
C CYS A 177 10.12 -15.76 -2.00
N VAL A 178 10.62 -16.96 -1.75
CA VAL A 178 11.21 -17.35 -0.46
C VAL A 178 12.67 -17.74 -0.64
N GLU A 179 13.47 -17.56 0.42
CA GLU A 179 14.88 -17.93 0.43
C GLU A 179 15.22 -18.65 1.74
N THR A 180 15.95 -19.75 1.64
CA THR A 180 16.48 -20.44 2.82
C THR A 180 17.69 -19.69 3.40
N GLU A 181 18.08 -20.01 4.63
CA GLU A 181 19.31 -19.51 5.27
C GLU A 181 20.58 -19.76 4.43
N ASN A 182 20.54 -20.77 3.57
CA ASN A 182 21.66 -21.14 2.68
C ASN A 182 21.57 -20.48 1.30
N GLY A 183 20.64 -19.55 1.07
CA GLY A 183 20.50 -18.83 -0.18
C GLY A 183 19.78 -19.61 -1.30
N VAL A 184 19.09 -20.68 -0.99
CA VAL A 184 18.26 -21.40 -1.96
C VAL A 184 16.94 -20.68 -2.10
N THR A 185 16.64 -20.16 -3.29
CA THR A 185 15.40 -19.44 -3.57
C THR A 185 14.36 -20.32 -4.26
N GLY A 186 13.11 -20.08 -3.95
CA GLY A 186 11.96 -20.74 -4.57
C GLY A 186 10.72 -19.85 -4.56
N TRP A 187 9.66 -20.31 -5.21
CA TRP A 187 8.43 -19.56 -5.35
C TRP A 187 7.23 -20.35 -4.84
N LEU A 188 6.42 -19.68 -4.02
CA LEU A 188 5.14 -20.19 -3.54
C LEU A 188 4.01 -19.52 -4.27
N LYS A 189 3.06 -20.30 -4.77
CA LYS A 189 1.82 -19.75 -5.31
C LYS A 189 0.85 -19.47 -4.15
N LEU A 190 0.51 -18.20 -3.93
CA LEU A 190 -0.31 -17.80 -2.78
C LEU A 190 -1.69 -18.44 -2.77
N ALA A 191 -2.29 -18.64 -3.95
CA ALA A 191 -3.61 -19.25 -4.07
C ALA A 191 -3.65 -20.74 -3.66
N ASP A 192 -2.49 -21.39 -3.50
CA ASP A 192 -2.41 -22.79 -3.07
C ASP A 192 -2.48 -22.91 -1.54
N TYR A 193 -2.52 -21.79 -0.80
CA TYR A 193 -2.56 -21.77 0.66
C TYR A 193 -3.91 -21.26 1.18
N THR A 194 -4.54 -22.04 2.04
CA THR A 194 -5.53 -21.56 2.98
C THR A 194 -4.85 -21.13 4.28
N TYR A 195 -5.55 -20.42 5.17
CA TYR A 195 -5.01 -20.09 6.50
C TYR A 195 -4.56 -21.31 7.29
N GLU A 196 -5.35 -22.39 7.22
CA GLU A 196 -5.04 -23.64 7.91
C GLU A 196 -3.75 -24.28 7.36
N GLU A 197 -3.59 -24.30 6.05
CA GLU A 197 -2.38 -24.82 5.40
C GLU A 197 -1.15 -23.96 5.67
N ALA A 198 -1.30 -22.62 5.67
CA ALA A 198 -0.24 -21.71 6.02
C ALA A 198 0.27 -21.98 7.44
N TRP A 199 -0.61 -22.10 8.42
CA TRP A 199 -0.26 -22.40 9.81
C TRP A 199 0.28 -23.81 10.01
N ALA A 200 -0.22 -24.78 9.23
CA ALA A 200 0.33 -26.13 9.25
C ALA A 200 1.72 -26.22 8.64
N THR A 201 2.10 -25.25 7.82
CA THR A 201 3.38 -25.24 7.09
C THR A 201 4.44 -24.41 7.79
N PHE A 202 4.09 -23.22 8.30
CA PHE A 202 5.03 -22.27 8.86
C PHE A 202 4.82 -22.12 10.37
N ASN A 203 5.94 -22.06 11.11
CA ASN A 203 5.96 -21.54 12.47
C ASN A 203 5.91 -20.01 12.40
N ASP A 204 5.45 -19.34 13.40
CA ASP A 204 5.62 -17.89 13.62
C ASP A 204 4.96 -16.97 12.59
N LEU A 205 3.98 -17.46 11.80
CA LEU A 205 3.13 -16.54 11.06
C LEU A 205 2.37 -15.69 12.08
N MET A 206 2.44 -14.36 11.92
CA MET A 206 1.65 -13.48 12.77
C MET A 206 0.16 -13.70 12.46
N PRO A 207 -0.62 -14.21 13.42
CA PRO A 207 -2.05 -14.32 13.20
C PRO A 207 -2.63 -12.93 13.00
N TYR A 208 -3.68 -12.82 12.20
CA TYR A 208 -4.52 -11.65 12.18
C TYR A 208 -4.84 -11.22 13.62
N GLY A 209 -4.25 -10.12 14.06
CA GLY A 209 -4.77 -9.44 15.23
C GLY A 209 -6.15 -8.92 14.85
N GLY A 210 -7.19 -9.52 15.44
CA GLY A 210 -8.54 -9.03 15.33
C GLY A 210 -8.71 -7.61 15.89
#